data_04a94dd2d3c78a9e602df73a8ac76530
#
_entry.id   04a94dd2d3c78a9e602df73a8ac76530
#
_cell.length_a   1.000
_cell.length_b   1.000
_cell.length_c   1.000
_cell.angle_alpha   90.00
_cell.angle_beta   90.00
_cell.angle_gamma   90.00
#
_symmetry.space_group_name_H-M   'P 1'
#
loop_
_entity.id
_entity.type
_entity.pdbx_description
1 polymer ?
#
loop_
_entity_poly.entity_id
_entity_poly.type
_entity_poly.pdbx_seq_one_letter_code
_entity_poly.pdbx_strand_id
1 'polypeptide(L)'
;NDLPNTFEKIAKSGGHNVEVGMSAQSGWRLADHAGSPETLNLLNSTKWNFVILQEQSQIPSVEPARSQEMYPAARELVQKTKKIGATPIFFVTWAHRDGMPENGMNNYESMQSQINQGYLSISQELDVPIAPVGLAWLTVVKEHPELTLWQEDGSHPTEQGTYLAVCVFYAVIFHESPEGLRYHASLSKENAKIIQGVASSTVLNTP
;
A
#
# COMPACT_ATOMS: atom_id res chain seq x y z
N ASN A 1 13.19 3.76 1.23
CA ASN A 1 12.50 4.94 0.72
C ASN A 1 11.50 5.45 1.76
N ASP A 2 11.36 6.75 1.88
CA ASP A 2 10.48 7.41 2.86
C ASP A 2 9.10 7.65 2.22
N LEU A 3 8.21 6.64 2.29
CA LEU A 3 6.87 6.70 1.71
C LEU A 3 6.01 7.82 2.35
N PRO A 4 5.95 7.98 3.69
CA PRO A 4 5.14 9.03 4.30
C PRO A 4 5.56 10.45 3.88
N ASN A 5 6.84 10.76 3.90
CA ASN A 5 7.36 12.05 3.45
C ASN A 5 7.13 12.28 1.93
N THR A 6 7.22 11.22 1.13
CA THR A 6 6.89 11.29 -0.31
C THR A 6 5.40 11.57 -0.51
N PHE A 7 4.53 10.94 0.30
CA PHE A 7 3.08 11.20 0.28
C PHE A 7 2.75 12.65 0.69
N GLU A 8 3.39 13.17 1.74
CA GLU A 8 3.20 14.58 2.15
C GLU A 8 3.54 15.55 1.01
N LYS A 9 4.64 15.31 0.31
CA LYS A 9 5.08 16.17 -0.81
C LYS A 9 4.14 16.08 -2.01
N ILE A 10 3.64 14.90 -2.36
CA ILE A 10 2.69 14.77 -3.48
C ILE A 10 1.34 15.40 -3.12
N ALA A 11 0.85 15.20 -1.89
CA ALA A 11 -0.37 15.82 -1.40
C ALA A 11 -0.27 17.35 -1.46
N LYS A 12 0.82 17.91 -0.98
CA LYS A 12 1.09 19.36 -1.06
C LYS A 12 1.13 19.87 -2.50
N SER A 13 1.68 19.08 -3.42
CA SER A 13 1.69 19.40 -4.85
C SER A 13 0.28 19.48 -5.45
N GLY A 14 -0.66 18.74 -4.91
CA GLY A 14 -2.08 18.75 -5.25
C GLY A 14 -2.91 19.81 -4.48
N GLY A 15 -2.27 20.57 -3.59
CA GLY A 15 -2.96 21.61 -2.81
C GLY A 15 -3.47 21.12 -1.44
N HIS A 16 -3.17 19.89 -1.04
CA HIS A 16 -3.57 19.33 0.25
C HIS A 16 -2.46 19.48 1.29
N ASN A 17 -2.79 20.04 2.45
CA ASN A 17 -1.91 20.04 3.61
C ASN A 17 -2.24 18.83 4.47
N VAL A 18 -1.25 17.96 4.66
CA VAL A 18 -1.39 16.73 5.46
C VAL A 18 -0.31 16.68 6.53
N GLU A 19 -0.63 16.03 7.64
CA GLU A 19 0.31 15.59 8.64
C GLU A 19 0.41 14.08 8.55
N VAL A 20 1.62 13.55 8.50
CA VAL A 20 1.88 12.12 8.37
C VAL A 20 2.61 11.58 9.61
N GLY A 21 2.24 10.39 10.04
CA GLY A 21 2.94 9.64 11.08
C GLY A 21 3.23 8.23 10.60
N MET A 22 4.27 7.62 11.12
CA MET A 22 4.65 6.26 10.76
C MET A 22 5.07 5.46 11.99
N SER A 23 4.46 4.27 12.13
CA SER A 23 4.98 3.20 12.96
C SER A 23 5.32 2.05 12.04
N ALA A 24 6.61 1.79 11.83
CA ALA A 24 7.10 0.75 10.95
C ALA A 24 8.44 0.19 11.46
N GLN A 25 8.52 -1.13 11.44
CA GLN A 25 9.74 -1.89 11.73
C GLN A 25 9.93 -2.92 10.62
N SER A 26 11.17 -3.18 10.23
CA SER A 26 11.47 -4.16 9.19
C SER A 26 10.92 -5.54 9.57
N GLY A 27 10.17 -6.15 8.65
CA GLY A 27 9.60 -7.49 8.83
C GLY A 27 8.40 -7.58 9.75
N TRP A 28 7.92 -6.47 10.34
CA TRP A 28 6.75 -6.49 11.22
C TRP A 28 5.48 -6.82 10.45
N ARG A 29 4.62 -7.56 11.15
CA ARG A 29 3.28 -7.94 10.73
C ARG A 29 2.22 -7.08 11.43
N LEU A 30 1.01 -7.08 10.95
CA LEU A 30 -0.11 -6.43 11.67
C LEU A 30 -0.23 -6.93 13.11
N ALA A 31 0.05 -8.21 13.36
CA ALA A 31 0.04 -8.78 14.71
C ALA A 31 1.07 -8.11 15.64
N ASP A 32 2.26 -7.81 15.14
CA ASP A 32 3.30 -7.13 15.91
C ASP A 32 2.88 -5.68 16.24
N HIS A 33 2.26 -5.00 15.28
CA HIS A 33 1.71 -3.65 15.49
C HIS A 33 0.53 -3.63 16.46
N ALA A 34 -0.37 -4.61 16.41
CA ALA A 34 -1.50 -4.71 17.32
C ALA A 34 -1.08 -4.85 18.79
N GLY A 35 0.06 -5.53 19.03
CA GLY A 35 0.66 -5.70 20.35
C GLY A 35 1.65 -4.60 20.76
N SER A 36 2.01 -3.67 19.88
CA SER A 36 3.07 -2.69 20.16
C SER A 36 2.53 -1.45 20.90
N PRO A 37 3.06 -1.14 22.11
CA PRO A 37 2.72 0.09 22.80
C PRO A 37 3.07 1.35 21.99
N GLU A 38 4.17 1.32 21.22
CA GLU A 38 4.59 2.44 20.38
C GLU A 38 3.57 2.71 19.27
N THR A 39 3.14 1.66 18.55
CA THR A 39 2.10 1.77 17.51
C THR A 39 0.79 2.28 18.12
N LEU A 40 0.35 1.73 19.24
CA LEU A 40 -0.90 2.12 19.89
C LEU A 40 -0.84 3.54 20.46
N ASN A 41 0.30 3.98 20.97
CA ASN A 41 0.48 5.36 21.43
C ASN A 41 0.43 6.33 20.25
N LEU A 42 1.09 6.03 19.13
CA LEU A 42 1.01 6.85 17.92
C LEU A 42 -0.43 6.92 17.40
N LEU A 43 -1.12 5.79 17.34
CA LEU A 43 -2.53 5.74 16.92
C LEU A 43 -3.42 6.67 17.75
N ASN A 44 -3.14 6.81 19.05
CA ASN A 44 -3.91 7.65 19.97
C ASN A 44 -3.34 9.07 20.17
N SER A 45 -2.24 9.43 19.50
CA SER A 45 -1.52 10.68 19.76
C SER A 45 -2.20 11.92 19.19
N THR A 46 -3.00 11.76 18.13
CA THR A 46 -3.70 12.86 17.45
C THR A 46 -4.99 12.36 16.80
N LYS A 47 -5.75 13.27 16.21
CA LYS A 47 -6.94 12.93 15.43
C LYS A 47 -6.55 12.61 14.00
N TRP A 48 -6.27 11.35 13.74
CA TRP A 48 -6.04 10.85 12.38
C TRP A 48 -7.34 10.86 11.58
N ASN A 49 -7.27 11.26 10.31
CA ASN A 49 -8.38 11.08 9.37
C ASN A 49 -8.36 9.67 8.77
N PHE A 50 -7.16 9.19 8.44
CA PHE A 50 -6.94 7.88 7.83
C PHE A 50 -5.83 7.14 8.57
N VAL A 51 -5.93 5.82 8.61
CA VAL A 51 -4.87 4.91 9.11
C VAL A 51 -4.64 3.84 8.06
N ILE A 52 -3.42 3.79 7.53
CA ILE A 52 -3.02 2.82 6.52
C ILE A 52 -2.50 1.57 7.22
N LEU A 53 -3.09 0.43 6.93
CA LEU A 53 -2.75 -0.86 7.51
C LEU A 53 -2.07 -1.73 6.47
N GLN A 54 -0.79 -2.04 6.69
CA GLN A 54 0.03 -2.87 5.82
C GLN A 54 0.46 -4.13 6.54
N GLU A 55 0.21 -5.28 5.94
CA GLU A 55 0.76 -6.56 6.39
C GLU A 55 2.13 -6.82 5.73
N GLN A 56 2.96 -7.64 6.37
CA GLN A 56 4.17 -8.16 5.76
C GLN A 56 3.82 -8.96 4.48
N SER A 57 4.54 -8.74 3.39
CA SER A 57 4.12 -9.13 2.04
C SER A 57 3.84 -10.62 1.82
N GLN A 58 4.44 -11.50 2.59
CA GLN A 58 4.25 -12.95 2.46
C GLN A 58 2.97 -13.46 3.16
N ILE A 59 2.63 -12.86 4.29
CA ILE A 59 1.51 -13.30 5.13
C ILE A 59 0.16 -13.32 4.37
N PRO A 60 -0.22 -12.28 3.61
CA PRO A 60 -1.48 -12.30 2.88
C PRO A 60 -1.52 -13.34 1.75
N SER A 61 -0.38 -13.86 1.31
CA SER A 61 -0.31 -14.79 0.19
C SER A 61 -0.37 -16.26 0.59
N VAL A 62 -0.21 -16.62 1.88
CA VAL A 62 -0.03 -18.00 2.34
C VAL A 62 -1.03 -18.37 3.43
N GLU A 63 -1.74 -19.50 3.27
CA GLU A 63 -2.45 -20.16 4.37
C GLU A 63 -1.50 -21.15 5.09
N PRO A 64 -1.58 -21.25 6.42
CA PRO A 64 -2.58 -20.68 7.33
C PRO A 64 -2.22 -19.31 7.91
N ALA A 65 -1.09 -18.69 7.51
CA ALA A 65 -0.63 -17.41 8.07
C ALA A 65 -1.69 -16.31 7.90
N ARG A 66 -2.33 -16.25 6.74
CA ARG A 66 -3.41 -15.31 6.45
C ARG A 66 -4.54 -15.39 7.48
N SER A 67 -5.07 -16.58 7.70
CA SER A 67 -6.22 -16.79 8.59
C SER A 67 -5.86 -16.72 10.07
N GLN A 68 -4.65 -17.13 10.45
CA GLN A 68 -4.23 -17.25 11.85
C GLN A 68 -3.53 -15.98 12.39
N GLU A 69 -2.88 -15.21 11.51
CA GLU A 69 -2.09 -14.05 11.91
C GLU A 69 -2.67 -12.74 11.37
N MET A 70 -2.81 -12.60 10.04
CA MET A 70 -3.27 -11.36 9.42
C MET A 70 -4.70 -10.99 9.84
N TYR A 71 -5.66 -11.90 9.69
CA TYR A 71 -7.07 -11.56 9.88
C TYR A 71 -7.44 -11.19 11.32
N PRO A 72 -6.97 -11.90 12.38
CA PRO A 72 -7.21 -11.47 13.75
C PRO A 72 -6.63 -10.09 14.05
N ALA A 73 -5.39 -9.82 13.62
CA ALA A 73 -4.73 -8.55 13.83
C ALA A 73 -5.40 -7.40 13.04
N ALA A 74 -5.83 -7.68 11.80
CA ALA A 74 -6.56 -6.72 10.98
C ALA A 74 -7.89 -6.31 11.66
N ARG A 75 -8.67 -7.28 12.18
CA ARG A 75 -9.91 -6.99 12.94
C ARG A 75 -9.65 -6.09 14.12
N GLU A 76 -8.61 -6.39 14.90
CA GLU A 76 -8.25 -5.60 16.09
C GLU A 76 -7.84 -4.18 15.73
N LEU A 77 -6.92 -4.00 14.76
CA LEU A 77 -6.43 -2.68 14.35
C LEU A 77 -7.52 -1.85 13.67
N VAL A 78 -8.38 -2.45 12.85
CA VAL A 78 -9.54 -1.78 12.26
C VAL A 78 -10.51 -1.30 13.33
N GLN A 79 -10.82 -2.13 14.33
CA GLN A 79 -11.68 -1.74 15.44
C GLN A 79 -11.09 -0.56 16.23
N LYS A 80 -9.78 -0.62 16.56
CA LYS A 80 -9.07 0.47 17.25
C LYS A 80 -9.09 1.77 16.43
N THR A 81 -8.86 1.67 15.12
CA THR A 81 -8.87 2.80 14.19
C THR A 81 -10.26 3.44 14.11
N LYS A 82 -11.32 2.64 13.91
CA LYS A 82 -12.70 3.13 13.87
C LYS A 82 -13.11 3.77 15.23
N LYS A 83 -12.61 3.24 16.35
CA LYS A 83 -12.90 3.77 17.70
C LYS A 83 -12.38 5.19 17.93
N ILE A 84 -11.24 5.56 17.31
CA ILE A 84 -10.71 6.94 17.41
C ILE A 84 -11.32 7.88 16.34
N GLY A 85 -12.27 7.39 15.53
CA GLY A 85 -12.94 8.16 14.48
C GLY A 85 -12.17 8.27 13.17
N ALA A 86 -11.10 7.49 12.99
CA ALA A 86 -10.33 7.44 11.74
C ALA A 86 -10.87 6.38 10.78
N THR A 87 -10.64 6.59 9.50
CA THR A 87 -10.94 5.61 8.44
C THR A 87 -9.73 4.69 8.22
N PRO A 88 -9.84 3.39 8.49
CA PRO A 88 -8.80 2.43 8.12
C PRO A 88 -8.79 2.21 6.60
N ILE A 89 -7.60 2.03 6.03
CA ILE A 89 -7.40 1.66 4.61
C ILE A 89 -6.38 0.53 4.58
N PHE A 90 -6.69 -0.59 3.91
CA PHE A 90 -5.72 -1.63 3.69
C PHE A 90 -4.79 -1.29 2.52
N PHE A 91 -3.49 -1.37 2.77
CA PHE A 91 -2.47 -1.24 1.74
C PHE A 91 -2.25 -2.60 1.08
N VAL A 92 -2.89 -2.84 -0.07
CA VAL A 92 -2.62 -4.04 -0.88
C VAL A 92 -1.25 -3.89 -1.51
N THR A 93 -0.25 -4.55 -0.91
CA THR A 93 1.15 -4.47 -1.35
C THR A 93 1.37 -5.24 -2.65
N TRP A 94 2.54 -5.06 -3.24
CA TRP A 94 3.02 -5.82 -4.40
C TRP A 94 3.67 -7.13 -3.96
N ALA A 95 3.66 -8.12 -4.86
CA ALA A 95 4.35 -9.40 -4.69
C ALA A 95 5.86 -9.27 -4.93
N HIS A 96 6.62 -10.27 -4.55
CA HIS A 96 8.01 -10.41 -4.95
C HIS A 96 8.09 -10.60 -6.48
N ARG A 97 9.14 -10.05 -7.10
CA ARG A 97 9.35 -10.11 -8.55
C ARG A 97 9.30 -11.55 -9.09
N ASP A 98 9.91 -12.47 -8.36
CA ASP A 98 10.06 -13.85 -8.78
C ASP A 98 9.02 -14.79 -8.10
N GLY A 99 8.05 -14.21 -7.37
CA GLY A 99 7.05 -14.96 -6.61
C GLY A 99 7.61 -15.59 -5.34
N MET A 100 7.01 -16.72 -4.95
CA MET A 100 7.43 -17.60 -3.83
C MET A 100 7.30 -19.07 -4.27
N PRO A 101 8.26 -19.59 -5.04
CA PRO A 101 8.17 -20.96 -5.59
C PRO A 101 8.03 -22.05 -4.54
N GLU A 102 8.61 -21.88 -3.36
CA GLU A 102 8.49 -22.79 -2.22
C GLU A 102 7.04 -22.93 -1.69
N ASN A 103 6.19 -21.95 -2.01
CA ASN A 103 4.76 -21.95 -1.69
C ASN A 103 3.88 -22.19 -2.94
N GLY A 104 4.47 -22.61 -4.07
CA GLY A 104 3.75 -22.89 -5.32
C GLY A 104 3.40 -21.63 -6.14
N MET A 105 3.89 -20.46 -5.76
CA MET A 105 3.71 -19.21 -6.48
C MET A 105 4.94 -18.91 -7.31
N ASN A 106 5.00 -19.44 -8.53
CA ASN A 106 6.23 -19.50 -9.35
C ASN A 106 6.57 -18.19 -10.09
N ASN A 107 5.79 -17.14 -9.91
CA ASN A 107 6.01 -15.83 -10.54
C ASN A 107 5.25 -14.73 -9.79
N TYR A 108 5.51 -13.49 -10.19
CA TYR A 108 4.87 -12.31 -9.64
C TYR A 108 3.33 -12.41 -9.65
N GLU A 109 2.73 -12.77 -10.78
CA GLU A 109 1.28 -12.77 -10.97
C GLU A 109 0.58 -13.76 -10.02
N SER A 110 1.15 -14.97 -9.87
CA SER A 110 0.59 -15.98 -8.98
C SER A 110 0.64 -15.56 -7.52
N MET A 111 1.73 -14.94 -7.07
CA MET A 111 1.84 -14.39 -5.71
C MET A 111 0.92 -13.18 -5.52
N GLN A 112 0.86 -12.25 -6.49
CA GLN A 112 0.00 -11.08 -6.41
C GLN A 112 -1.48 -11.46 -6.33
N SER A 113 -1.89 -12.49 -7.06
CA SER A 113 -3.26 -13.02 -6.98
C SER A 113 -3.62 -13.48 -5.56
N GLN A 114 -2.70 -14.17 -4.87
CA GLN A 114 -2.90 -14.61 -3.49
C GLN A 114 -2.94 -13.42 -2.50
N ILE A 115 -2.05 -12.44 -2.67
CA ILE A 115 -2.06 -11.20 -1.87
C ILE A 115 -3.41 -10.48 -2.04
N ASN A 116 -3.85 -10.28 -3.28
CA ASN A 116 -5.12 -9.64 -3.57
C ASN A 116 -6.29 -10.37 -2.90
N GLN A 117 -6.33 -11.71 -3.01
CA GLN A 117 -7.37 -12.52 -2.36
C GLN A 117 -7.37 -12.32 -0.84
N GLY A 118 -6.18 -12.31 -0.22
CA GLY A 118 -6.02 -12.10 1.22
C GLY A 118 -6.61 -10.76 1.68
N TYR A 119 -6.24 -9.68 1.03
CA TYR A 119 -6.73 -8.35 1.40
C TYR A 119 -8.20 -8.14 1.03
N LEU A 120 -8.66 -8.61 -0.14
CA LEU A 120 -10.05 -8.45 -0.55
C LEU A 120 -11.01 -9.18 0.40
N SER A 121 -10.65 -10.38 0.86
CA SER A 121 -11.48 -11.14 1.81
C SER A 121 -11.70 -10.38 3.11
N ILE A 122 -10.64 -9.86 3.73
CA ILE A 122 -10.76 -9.13 5.00
C ILE A 122 -11.33 -7.72 4.82
N SER A 123 -11.08 -7.08 3.69
CA SER A 123 -11.67 -5.78 3.31
C SER A 123 -13.18 -5.89 3.22
N GLN A 124 -13.69 -6.90 2.54
CA GLN A 124 -15.13 -7.17 2.42
C GLN A 124 -15.77 -7.53 3.76
N GLU A 125 -15.10 -8.37 4.57
CA GLU A 125 -15.60 -8.74 5.91
C GLU A 125 -15.77 -7.52 6.82
N LEU A 126 -14.82 -6.58 6.78
CA LEU A 126 -14.75 -5.46 7.73
C LEU A 126 -15.34 -4.15 7.18
N ASP A 127 -15.78 -4.15 5.92
CA ASP A 127 -16.18 -2.95 5.19
C ASP A 127 -15.10 -1.84 5.30
N VAL A 128 -13.91 -2.17 4.78
CA VAL A 128 -12.73 -1.30 4.83
C VAL A 128 -12.19 -1.10 3.42
N PRO A 129 -11.99 0.14 2.96
CA PRO A 129 -11.42 0.41 1.64
C PRO A 129 -9.99 -0.11 1.52
N ILE A 130 -9.58 -0.35 0.27
CA ILE A 130 -8.23 -0.76 -0.08
C ILE A 130 -7.52 0.32 -0.88
N ALA A 131 -6.21 0.41 -0.74
CA ALA A 131 -5.31 1.08 -1.67
C ALA A 131 -4.65 0.01 -2.56
N PRO A 132 -5.08 -0.15 -3.83
CA PRO A 132 -4.73 -1.31 -4.67
C PRO A 132 -3.36 -1.14 -5.35
N VAL A 133 -2.30 -0.89 -4.56
CA VAL A 133 -0.96 -0.61 -5.07
C VAL A 133 -0.41 -1.80 -5.85
N GLY A 134 -0.60 -3.03 -5.36
CA GLY A 134 -0.15 -4.24 -6.07
C GLY A 134 -0.83 -4.44 -7.43
N LEU A 135 -2.06 -3.95 -7.59
CA LEU A 135 -2.75 -3.97 -8.89
C LEU A 135 -2.15 -2.94 -9.86
N ALA A 136 -1.91 -1.71 -9.39
CA ALA A 136 -1.21 -0.69 -10.17
C ALA A 136 0.22 -1.15 -10.56
N TRP A 137 0.89 -1.83 -9.62
CA TRP A 137 2.21 -2.42 -9.86
C TRP A 137 2.20 -3.45 -10.99
N LEU A 138 1.20 -4.34 -11.00
CA LEU A 138 1.01 -5.33 -12.05
C LEU A 138 0.83 -4.68 -13.42
N THR A 139 0.04 -3.60 -13.48
CA THR A 139 -0.16 -2.82 -14.71
C THR A 139 1.17 -2.25 -15.23
N VAL A 140 1.95 -1.61 -14.35
CA VAL A 140 3.27 -1.07 -14.74
C VAL A 140 4.19 -2.18 -15.24
N VAL A 141 4.27 -3.31 -14.54
CA VAL A 141 5.13 -4.44 -14.94
C VAL A 141 4.78 -4.96 -16.33
N LYS A 142 3.49 -4.99 -16.68
CA LYS A 142 3.01 -5.51 -17.97
C LYS A 142 3.15 -4.51 -19.12
N GLU A 143 2.83 -3.26 -18.85
CA GLU A 143 2.67 -2.25 -19.91
C GLU A 143 3.87 -1.32 -20.02
N HIS A 144 4.68 -1.21 -18.96
CA HIS A 144 5.82 -0.30 -18.84
C HIS A 144 7.07 -1.02 -18.30
N PRO A 145 7.59 -2.05 -18.99
CA PRO A 145 8.73 -2.84 -18.52
C PRO A 145 10.04 -2.04 -18.42
N GLU A 146 10.10 -0.85 -19.00
CA GLU A 146 11.22 0.09 -18.86
C GLU A 146 11.30 0.71 -17.46
N LEU A 147 10.23 0.66 -16.66
CA LEU A 147 10.19 1.16 -15.29
C LEU A 147 10.64 0.09 -14.31
N THR A 148 11.63 0.41 -13.51
CA THR A 148 12.17 -0.51 -12.49
C THR A 148 11.52 -0.24 -11.14
N LEU A 149 10.53 -1.05 -10.74
CA LEU A 149 9.79 -0.86 -9.50
C LEU A 149 10.43 -1.53 -8.30
N TRP A 150 11.15 -2.66 -8.47
CA TRP A 150 11.86 -3.37 -7.41
C TRP A 150 13.34 -3.01 -7.39
N GLN A 151 13.92 -3.04 -6.20
CA GLN A 151 15.36 -3.10 -6.03
C GLN A 151 15.92 -4.46 -6.52
N GLU A 152 17.22 -4.63 -6.48
CA GLU A 152 17.89 -5.86 -6.94
C GLU A 152 17.40 -7.12 -6.22
N ASP A 153 16.98 -6.98 -4.96
CA ASP A 153 16.44 -8.07 -4.14
C ASP A 153 15.07 -8.60 -4.60
N GLY A 154 14.44 -7.92 -5.55
CA GLY A 154 13.14 -8.31 -6.09
C GLY A 154 11.96 -8.19 -5.12
N SER A 155 12.15 -7.55 -3.96
CA SER A 155 11.14 -7.38 -2.92
C SER A 155 10.90 -5.92 -2.54
N HIS A 156 11.95 -5.19 -2.18
CA HIS A 156 11.83 -3.79 -1.76
C HIS A 156 11.62 -2.84 -2.94
N PRO A 157 10.88 -1.74 -2.74
CA PRO A 157 10.59 -0.79 -3.82
C PRO A 157 11.79 0.09 -4.14
N THR A 158 11.94 0.47 -5.40
CA THR A 158 12.74 1.62 -5.81
C THR A 158 12.02 2.93 -5.48
N GLU A 159 12.61 4.07 -5.86
CA GLU A 159 11.89 5.36 -5.82
C GLU A 159 10.68 5.38 -6.76
N GLN A 160 10.76 4.72 -7.93
CA GLN A 160 9.62 4.60 -8.85
C GLN A 160 8.48 3.79 -8.23
N GLY A 161 8.80 2.66 -7.59
CA GLY A 161 7.81 1.86 -6.87
C GLY A 161 7.17 2.61 -5.69
N THR A 162 7.98 3.35 -4.92
CA THR A 162 7.48 4.21 -3.85
C THR A 162 6.59 5.33 -4.40
N TYR A 163 6.99 5.95 -5.52
CA TYR A 163 6.19 6.99 -6.16
C TYR A 163 4.85 6.45 -6.69
N LEU A 164 4.83 5.26 -7.26
CA LEU A 164 3.58 4.59 -7.65
C LEU A 164 2.64 4.40 -6.46
N ALA A 165 3.17 3.90 -5.34
CA ALA A 165 2.38 3.68 -4.14
C ALA A 165 1.75 4.99 -3.62
N VAL A 166 2.51 6.10 -3.57
CA VAL A 166 1.94 7.37 -3.09
C VAL A 166 0.97 8.01 -4.08
N CYS A 167 1.11 7.78 -5.39
CA CYS A 167 0.11 8.18 -6.38
C CYS A 167 -1.22 7.42 -6.18
N VAL A 168 -1.15 6.12 -5.88
CA VAL A 168 -2.35 5.33 -5.55
C VAL A 168 -2.99 5.85 -4.26
N PHE A 169 -2.21 6.11 -3.21
CA PHE A 169 -2.75 6.69 -1.97
C PHE A 169 -3.38 8.06 -2.20
N TYR A 170 -2.76 8.91 -3.03
CA TYR A 170 -3.34 10.19 -3.40
C TYR A 170 -4.74 10.02 -4.00
N ALA A 171 -4.87 9.14 -5.00
CA ALA A 171 -6.14 8.89 -5.64
C ALA A 171 -7.20 8.29 -4.68
N VAL A 172 -6.80 7.37 -3.79
CA VAL A 172 -7.71 6.74 -2.81
C VAL A 172 -8.17 7.72 -1.74
N ILE A 173 -7.25 8.54 -1.21
CA ILE A 173 -7.54 9.41 -0.06
C ILE A 173 -8.30 10.68 -0.48
N PHE A 174 -7.93 11.28 -1.61
CA PHE A 174 -8.53 12.54 -2.06
C PHE A 174 -9.62 12.34 -3.12
N HIS A 175 -9.76 11.15 -3.68
CA HIS A 175 -10.65 10.87 -4.83
C HIS A 175 -10.36 11.78 -6.03
N GLU A 176 -9.09 12.13 -6.20
CA GLU A 176 -8.58 13.00 -7.25
C GLU A 176 -7.49 12.30 -8.05
N SER A 177 -7.39 12.63 -9.35
CA SER A 177 -6.33 12.10 -10.19
C SER A 177 -4.97 12.69 -9.81
N PRO A 178 -3.93 11.86 -9.64
CA PRO A 178 -2.56 12.34 -9.46
C PRO A 178 -1.93 12.86 -10.77
N GLU A 179 -2.61 12.74 -11.91
CA GLU A 179 -2.10 13.18 -13.20
C GLU A 179 -1.85 14.70 -13.22
N GLY A 180 -0.67 15.08 -13.71
CA GLY A 180 -0.28 16.47 -13.80
C GLY A 180 0.23 17.10 -12.50
N LEU A 181 0.31 16.37 -11.40
CA LEU A 181 0.96 16.85 -10.18
C LEU A 181 2.43 17.16 -10.45
N ARG A 182 2.89 18.30 -9.92
CA ARG A 182 4.24 18.82 -10.21
C ARG A 182 5.35 18.08 -9.45
N TYR A 183 5.02 17.54 -8.29
CA TYR A 183 6.01 16.75 -7.53
C TYR A 183 6.15 15.37 -8.15
N HIS A 184 7.36 15.00 -8.48
CA HIS A 184 7.70 13.73 -9.14
C HIS A 184 8.94 13.04 -8.52
N ALA A 185 9.27 13.38 -7.28
CA ALA A 185 10.48 12.90 -6.58
C ALA A 185 11.74 13.12 -7.43
N SER A 186 12.59 12.10 -7.59
CA SER A 186 13.77 12.14 -8.48
C SER A 186 13.48 11.62 -9.90
N LEU A 187 12.21 11.28 -10.21
CA LEU A 187 11.83 10.69 -11.49
C LEU A 187 11.89 11.73 -12.62
N SER A 188 12.13 11.24 -13.85
CA SER A 188 11.87 12.06 -15.03
C SER A 188 10.38 12.42 -15.12
N LYS A 189 10.08 13.54 -15.76
CA LYS A 189 8.68 13.95 -15.97
C LYS A 189 7.88 12.91 -16.76
N GLU A 190 8.52 12.22 -17.67
CA GLU A 190 7.93 11.17 -18.50
C GLU A 190 7.54 9.96 -17.63
N ASN A 191 8.48 9.41 -16.84
CA ASN A 191 8.21 8.31 -15.92
C ASN A 191 7.15 8.66 -14.90
N ALA A 192 7.21 9.87 -14.34
CA ALA A 192 6.19 10.33 -13.40
C ALA A 192 4.79 10.39 -14.03
N LYS A 193 4.68 10.88 -15.28
CA LYS A 193 3.41 10.93 -16.01
C LYS A 193 2.82 9.54 -16.22
N ILE A 194 3.64 8.56 -16.61
CA ILE A 194 3.21 7.16 -16.76
C ILE A 194 2.66 6.64 -15.44
N ILE A 195 3.43 6.77 -14.36
CA ILE A 195 3.06 6.28 -13.03
C ILE A 195 1.78 6.95 -12.51
N GLN A 196 1.66 8.26 -12.68
CA GLN A 196 0.45 9.01 -12.32
C GLN A 196 -0.78 8.51 -13.08
N GLY A 197 -0.65 8.28 -14.41
CA GLY A 197 -1.74 7.75 -15.24
C GLY A 197 -2.17 6.35 -14.83
N VAL A 198 -1.21 5.44 -14.56
CA VAL A 198 -1.53 4.09 -14.06
C VAL A 198 -2.24 4.14 -12.71
N ALA A 199 -1.77 4.96 -11.77
CA ALA A 199 -2.41 5.10 -10.46
C ALA A 199 -3.84 5.66 -10.59
N SER A 200 -4.03 6.68 -11.43
CA SER A 200 -5.32 7.29 -11.73
C SER A 200 -6.30 6.24 -12.30
N SER A 201 -5.90 5.53 -13.33
CA SER A 201 -6.74 4.53 -13.99
C SER A 201 -7.09 3.35 -13.07
N THR A 202 -6.14 2.92 -12.23
CA THR A 202 -6.35 1.81 -11.29
C THR A 202 -7.38 2.14 -10.21
N VAL A 203 -7.43 3.39 -9.75
CA VAL A 203 -8.29 3.78 -8.62
C VAL A 203 -9.59 4.41 -9.08
N LEU A 204 -9.55 5.29 -10.08
CA LEU A 204 -10.69 6.15 -10.41
C LEU A 204 -11.53 5.62 -11.58
N ASN A 205 -10.99 4.71 -12.40
CA ASN A 205 -11.72 4.12 -13.53
C ASN A 205 -12.26 2.71 -13.22
N THR A 206 -12.09 2.24 -11.98
CA THR A 206 -12.73 0.97 -11.56
C THR A 206 -14.20 1.23 -11.30
N PRO A 207 -15.13 0.48 -11.96
CA PRO A 207 -16.56 0.65 -11.84
C PRO A 207 -17.07 0.29 -10.45
#